data_1c5fdc219879e554c052014d92d297a9
#
_entry.id   1c5fdc219879e554c052014d92d297a9
#
_cell.length_a   1.000
_cell.length_b   1.000
_cell.length_c   1.000
_cell.angle_alpha   90.00
_cell.angle_beta   90.00
_cell.angle_gamma   90.00
#
_symmetry.space_group_name_H-M   'P 1'
#
loop_
_entity.id
_entity.type
_entity.pdbx_description
1 polymer ?
#
loop_
_entity_poly.entity_id
_entity_poly.type
_entity_poly.pdbx_seq_one_letter_code
_entity_poly.pdbx_strand_id
1 'polypeptide(L)'
;SVTKVVDGDTVDCVFDLGFDVMFLSRVRLLGMDTPESRTRHKNEKVYGLLSKKKLKNWVHWAVESDRDDVEIELRCPEADSRGKFGRILGELWVRCGEEGHEYEGWTNVNKWMCENGYAVGYWGQNKDDVKGEHWQNRELLAEQGVQELLQWDED
;
A
#
# COMPACT_ATOMS: atom_id res chain seq x y z
N SER A 1 -0.12 -13.44 -7.12
CA SER A 1 -1.22 -12.48 -7.08
C SER A 1 -1.48 -11.98 -5.66
N VAL A 2 -1.98 -10.78 -5.53
CA VAL A 2 -2.40 -10.21 -4.24
C VAL A 2 -3.76 -10.78 -3.88
N THR A 3 -3.86 -11.44 -2.73
CA THR A 3 -5.12 -12.08 -2.27
C THR A 3 -5.84 -11.26 -1.21
N LYS A 4 -5.10 -10.45 -0.44
CA LYS A 4 -5.69 -9.66 0.65
C LYS A 4 -4.83 -8.46 0.98
N VAL A 5 -5.46 -7.32 1.22
CA VAL A 5 -4.82 -6.16 1.85
C VAL A 5 -5.04 -6.28 3.34
N VAL A 6 -3.95 -6.45 4.10
CA VAL A 6 -4.01 -6.64 5.55
C VAL A 6 -4.01 -5.30 6.27
N ASP A 7 -3.14 -4.39 5.82
CA ASP A 7 -2.96 -3.04 6.35
C ASP A 7 -2.52 -2.12 5.22
N GLY A 8 -2.38 -0.83 5.49
CA GLY A 8 -1.91 0.12 4.47
C GLY A 8 -0.51 -0.16 3.93
N ASP A 9 0.27 -0.96 4.63
CA ASP A 9 1.65 -1.30 4.27
C ASP A 9 1.92 -2.82 4.22
N THR A 10 0.86 -3.65 4.24
CA THR A 10 0.99 -5.10 4.33
C THR A 10 -0.07 -5.80 3.47
N VAL A 11 0.36 -6.71 2.62
CA VAL A 11 -0.52 -7.50 1.77
C VAL A 11 -0.19 -8.99 1.89
N ASP A 12 -1.17 -9.84 1.62
CA ASP A 12 -0.95 -11.28 1.46
C ASP A 12 -0.93 -11.58 -0.04
N CYS A 13 0.05 -12.37 -0.45
CA CYS A 13 0.25 -12.75 -1.85
C CYS A 13 0.41 -14.25 -2.00
N VAL A 14 0.01 -14.73 -3.17
CA VAL A 14 0.34 -16.08 -3.64
C VAL A 14 1.38 -15.94 -4.73
N PHE A 15 2.51 -16.62 -4.54
CA PHE A 15 3.60 -16.66 -5.52
C PHE A 15 3.56 -17.99 -6.28
N ASP A 16 3.56 -17.90 -7.60
CA ASP A 16 3.71 -19.06 -8.45
C ASP A 16 5.21 -19.33 -8.62
N LEU A 17 5.69 -20.45 -8.07
CA LEU A 17 7.10 -20.85 -8.12
C LEU A 17 7.42 -21.76 -9.29
N GLY A 18 6.44 -22.01 -10.14
CA GLY A 18 6.56 -23.00 -11.22
C GLY A 18 6.29 -24.42 -10.72
N PHE A 19 6.21 -25.36 -11.64
CA PHE A 19 5.96 -26.78 -11.34
C PHE A 19 4.70 -27.04 -10.51
N ASP A 20 3.67 -26.18 -10.67
CA ASP A 20 2.43 -26.24 -9.88
C ASP A 20 2.63 -25.98 -8.37
N VAL A 21 3.75 -25.38 -7.99
CA VAL A 21 4.04 -25.01 -6.60
C VAL A 21 3.62 -23.57 -6.35
N MET A 22 2.70 -23.40 -5.40
CA MET A 22 2.25 -22.08 -4.95
C MET A 22 2.76 -21.81 -3.54
N PHE A 23 3.25 -20.59 -3.32
CA PHE A 23 3.74 -20.15 -2.02
C PHE A 23 2.92 -18.97 -1.53
N LEU A 24 2.25 -19.15 -0.40
CA LEU A 24 1.43 -18.11 0.24
C LEU A 24 2.29 -17.38 1.26
N SER A 25 2.40 -16.08 1.13
CA SER A 25 3.21 -15.29 2.07
C SER A 25 2.64 -13.90 2.30
N ARG A 26 2.87 -13.40 3.50
CA ARG A 26 2.63 -12.01 3.86
C ARG A 26 3.81 -11.16 3.40
N VAL A 27 3.51 -10.02 2.79
CA VAL A 27 4.50 -9.10 2.23
C VAL A 27 4.37 -7.74 2.92
N ARG A 28 5.48 -7.23 3.44
CA ARG A 28 5.61 -5.87 3.93
C ARG A 28 6.00 -4.97 2.76
N LEU A 29 5.28 -3.88 2.58
CA LEU A 29 5.61 -2.94 1.49
C LEU A 29 6.83 -2.12 1.86
N LEU A 30 7.84 -2.21 1.00
CA LEU A 30 9.17 -1.64 1.22
C LEU A 30 9.16 -0.11 1.17
N GLY A 31 9.91 0.50 2.07
CA GLY A 31 10.18 1.94 2.05
C GLY A 31 9.05 2.82 2.55
N MET A 32 8.02 2.25 3.16
CA MET A 32 6.88 3.00 3.66
C MET A 32 6.39 2.49 5.01
N ASP A 33 5.77 3.38 5.76
CA ASP A 33 5.11 3.07 7.02
C ASP A 33 3.76 3.78 7.06
N THR A 34 2.72 3.07 7.48
CA THR A 34 1.37 3.63 7.58
C THR A 34 0.91 3.67 9.04
N PRO A 35 -0.05 4.55 9.37
CA PRO A 35 -0.68 4.51 10.69
C PRO A 35 -1.33 3.15 10.91
N GLU A 36 -1.38 2.71 12.15
CA GLU A 36 -1.97 1.42 12.50
C GLU A 36 -3.49 1.44 12.37
N SER A 37 -4.05 0.45 11.67
CA SER A 37 -5.50 0.31 11.51
C SER A 37 -6.16 -0.46 12.66
N ARG A 38 -5.37 -1.20 13.45
CA ARG A 38 -5.84 -2.05 14.56
C ARG A 38 -5.37 -1.53 15.92
N THR A 39 -5.43 -0.24 16.12
CA THR A 39 -5.03 0.42 17.37
C THR A 39 -6.26 0.86 18.17
N ARG A 40 -6.08 1.03 19.48
CA ARG A 40 -7.09 1.62 20.36
C ARG A 40 -7.14 3.15 20.24
N HIS A 41 -6.14 3.76 19.64
CA HIS A 41 -6.09 5.20 19.42
C HIS A 41 -7.00 5.56 18.24
N LYS A 42 -8.16 6.11 18.52
CA LYS A 42 -9.21 6.38 17.51
C LYS A 42 -8.72 7.25 16.36
N ASN A 43 -7.93 8.28 16.66
CA ASN A 43 -7.41 9.19 15.64
C ASN A 43 -6.47 8.42 14.69
N GLU A 44 -5.49 7.72 15.23
CA GLU A 44 -4.56 6.91 14.45
C GLU A 44 -5.29 5.85 13.61
N LYS A 45 -6.28 5.20 14.22
CA LYS A 45 -7.07 4.16 13.54
C LYS A 45 -7.78 4.68 12.28
N VAL A 46 -8.35 5.89 12.35
CA VAL A 46 -9.02 6.50 11.19
C VAL A 46 -8.05 6.63 10.02
N TYR A 47 -6.86 7.13 10.26
CA TYR A 47 -5.84 7.30 9.21
C TYR A 47 -5.24 5.98 8.76
N GLY A 48 -5.10 5.01 9.67
CA GLY A 48 -4.69 3.65 9.32
C GLY A 48 -5.70 2.97 8.40
N LEU A 49 -7.00 3.10 8.70
CA LEU A 49 -8.06 2.58 7.86
C LEU A 49 -8.12 3.29 6.50
N LEU A 50 -7.88 4.60 6.47
CA LEU A 50 -7.81 5.36 5.23
C LEU A 50 -6.66 4.85 4.34
N SER A 51 -5.48 4.68 4.91
CA SER A 51 -4.32 4.16 4.17
C SER A 51 -4.60 2.77 3.62
N LYS A 52 -5.17 1.89 4.43
CA LYS A 52 -5.61 0.55 4.01
C LYS A 52 -6.61 0.63 2.85
N LYS A 53 -7.57 1.54 2.92
CA LYS A 53 -8.59 1.74 1.89
C LYS A 53 -7.97 2.18 0.57
N LYS A 54 -7.02 3.11 0.62
CA LYS A 54 -6.33 3.60 -0.58
C LYS A 54 -5.52 2.49 -1.25
N LEU A 55 -4.84 1.68 -0.47
CA LEU A 55 -4.12 0.52 -1.00
C LEU A 55 -5.10 -0.50 -1.60
N LYS A 56 -6.22 -0.77 -0.95
CA LYS A 56 -7.28 -1.64 -1.48
C LYS A 56 -7.79 -1.15 -2.83
N ASN A 57 -7.97 0.15 -3.00
CA ASN A 57 -8.44 0.72 -4.27
C ASN A 57 -7.48 0.41 -5.42
N TRP A 58 -6.18 0.54 -5.20
CA TRP A 58 -5.17 0.16 -6.19
C TRP A 58 -5.23 -1.33 -6.54
N VAL A 59 -5.28 -2.19 -5.54
CA VAL A 59 -5.33 -3.64 -5.71
C VAL A 59 -6.62 -4.06 -6.41
N HIS A 60 -7.76 -3.55 -5.96
CA HIS A 60 -9.07 -3.84 -6.53
C HIS A 60 -9.14 -3.45 -8.00
N TRP A 61 -8.65 -2.26 -8.34
CA TRP A 61 -8.62 -1.78 -9.72
C TRP A 61 -7.83 -2.72 -10.62
N ALA A 62 -6.71 -3.23 -10.15
CA ALA A 62 -5.83 -4.09 -10.94
C ALA A 62 -6.27 -5.56 -10.97
N VAL A 63 -6.85 -6.07 -9.88
CA VAL A 63 -7.14 -7.51 -9.72
C VAL A 63 -8.59 -7.84 -10.05
N GLU A 64 -9.54 -7.01 -9.63
CA GLU A 64 -10.97 -7.31 -9.71
C GLU A 64 -11.71 -6.53 -10.79
N SER A 65 -11.08 -5.55 -11.44
CA SER A 65 -11.71 -4.89 -12.57
C SER A 65 -11.69 -5.81 -13.80
N ASP A 66 -12.70 -5.70 -14.65
CA ASP A 66 -12.77 -6.45 -15.90
C ASP A 66 -11.86 -5.86 -17.00
N ARG A 67 -10.89 -5.03 -16.62
CA ARG A 67 -10.01 -4.35 -17.56
C ARG A 67 -8.78 -5.20 -17.86
N ASP A 68 -8.57 -5.49 -19.13
CA ASP A 68 -7.39 -6.22 -19.62
C ASP A 68 -6.13 -5.34 -19.66
N ASP A 69 -6.30 -4.03 -19.59
CA ASP A 69 -5.20 -3.07 -19.70
C ASP A 69 -4.62 -2.60 -18.35
N VAL A 70 -5.07 -3.21 -17.24
CA VAL A 70 -4.52 -2.91 -15.91
C VAL A 70 -3.88 -4.16 -15.33
N GLU A 71 -2.63 -4.03 -14.93
CA GLU A 71 -1.83 -5.12 -14.36
C GLU A 71 -1.26 -4.72 -13.01
N ILE A 72 -1.07 -5.69 -12.13
CA ILE A 72 -0.37 -5.50 -10.86
C ILE A 72 0.83 -6.44 -10.78
N GLU A 73 1.92 -5.93 -10.25
CA GLU A 73 3.19 -6.64 -10.14
C GLU A 73 3.83 -6.35 -8.79
N LEU A 74 4.31 -7.40 -8.11
CA LEU A 74 5.14 -7.25 -6.92
C LEU A 74 6.60 -7.37 -7.33
N ARG A 75 7.39 -6.35 -7.03
CA ARG A 75 8.82 -6.35 -7.28
C ARG A 75 9.57 -6.40 -5.96
N CYS A 76 10.56 -7.28 -5.89
CA CYS A 76 11.44 -7.41 -4.73
C CYS A 76 12.85 -6.96 -5.17
N PRO A 77 13.16 -5.65 -5.03
CA PRO A 77 14.35 -5.08 -5.65
C PRO A 77 15.67 -5.47 -4.98
N GLU A 78 15.61 -5.99 -3.76
CA GLU A 78 16.79 -6.39 -3.02
C GLU A 78 17.12 -7.86 -3.23
N ALA A 79 18.42 -8.21 -3.23
CA ALA A 79 18.88 -9.60 -3.41
C ALA A 79 18.35 -10.53 -2.30
N ASP A 80 18.22 -10.02 -1.08
CA ASP A 80 17.51 -10.66 0.02
C ASP A 80 16.36 -9.77 0.44
N SER A 81 15.19 -10.00 -0.16
CA SER A 81 13.99 -9.21 0.09
C SER A 81 13.23 -9.70 1.32
N ARG A 82 13.95 -10.14 2.35
CA ARG A 82 13.36 -10.54 3.62
C ARG A 82 13.62 -9.50 4.69
N GLY A 83 12.55 -9.12 5.38
CA GLY A 83 12.61 -8.16 6.46
C GLY A 83 13.08 -8.77 7.78
N LYS A 84 13.09 -7.93 8.81
CA LYS A 84 13.54 -8.21 10.17
C LYS A 84 12.93 -9.48 10.80
N PHE A 85 11.72 -9.84 10.43
CA PHE A 85 11.01 -11.02 10.94
C PHE A 85 10.81 -12.11 9.88
N GLY A 86 11.68 -12.14 8.88
CA GLY A 86 11.58 -13.10 7.79
C GLY A 86 10.46 -12.80 6.80
N ARG A 87 9.81 -11.63 6.90
CA ARG A 87 8.78 -11.20 5.95
C ARG A 87 9.41 -10.82 4.63
N ILE A 88 8.71 -11.12 3.54
CA ILE A 88 9.12 -10.66 2.22
C ILE A 88 8.87 -9.15 2.15
N LEU A 89 9.84 -8.42 1.62
CA LEU A 89 9.76 -6.98 1.37
C LEU A 89 9.59 -6.75 -0.12
N GLY A 90 8.62 -5.94 -0.49
CA GLY A 90 8.38 -5.69 -1.91
C GLY A 90 7.72 -4.36 -2.21
N GLU A 91 7.72 -4.03 -3.49
CA GLU A 91 7.04 -2.85 -4.04
C GLU A 91 5.88 -3.32 -4.90
N LEU A 92 4.71 -2.71 -4.72
CA LEU A 92 3.58 -2.92 -5.62
C LEU A 92 3.65 -1.91 -6.75
N TRP A 93 3.57 -2.44 -7.96
CA TRP A 93 3.52 -1.64 -9.18
C TRP A 93 2.22 -1.97 -9.92
N VAL A 94 1.55 -0.94 -10.41
CA VAL A 94 0.33 -1.08 -11.21
C VAL A 94 0.56 -0.42 -12.57
N ARG A 95 0.25 -1.15 -13.64
CA ARG A 95 0.33 -0.62 -15.00
C ARG A 95 -1.07 -0.36 -15.53
N CYS A 96 -1.27 0.83 -16.08
CA CYS A 96 -2.47 1.19 -16.85
C CYS A 96 -2.07 1.39 -18.29
N GLY A 97 -2.70 0.63 -19.19
CA GLY A 97 -2.44 0.72 -20.62
C GLY A 97 -3.33 1.73 -21.36
N GLU A 98 -4.27 2.38 -20.66
CA GLU A 98 -5.17 3.36 -21.27
C GLU A 98 -4.43 4.65 -21.62
N GLU A 99 -4.35 4.97 -22.90
CA GLU A 99 -3.73 6.20 -23.37
C GLU A 99 -4.52 7.42 -22.85
N GLY A 100 -3.80 8.38 -22.30
CA GLY A 100 -4.40 9.60 -21.73
C GLY A 100 -4.94 9.46 -20.31
N HIS A 101 -4.89 8.26 -19.71
CA HIS A 101 -5.29 8.07 -18.32
C HIS A 101 -4.31 8.75 -17.37
N GLU A 102 -4.81 9.26 -16.24
CA GLU A 102 -4.00 9.90 -15.19
C GLU A 102 -2.81 9.03 -14.75
N TYR A 103 -3.03 7.70 -14.67
CA TYR A 103 -2.03 6.72 -14.26
C TYR A 103 -1.50 5.89 -15.42
N GLU A 104 -1.49 6.41 -16.63
CA GLU A 104 -0.92 5.73 -17.78
C GLU A 104 0.52 5.29 -17.51
N GLY A 105 0.84 4.04 -17.90
CA GLY A 105 2.14 3.43 -17.65
C GLY A 105 2.21 2.76 -16.27
N TRP A 106 3.42 2.63 -15.75
CA TRP A 106 3.66 2.00 -14.46
C TRP A 106 3.66 3.02 -13.31
N THR A 107 2.96 2.69 -12.23
CA THR A 107 2.97 3.48 -10.99
C THR A 107 3.51 2.60 -9.86
N ASN A 108 4.52 3.10 -9.15
CA ASN A 108 4.98 2.52 -7.89
C ASN A 108 3.99 2.94 -6.79
N VAL A 109 3.14 2.01 -6.35
CA VAL A 109 2.09 2.30 -5.38
C VAL A 109 2.67 2.66 -4.00
N ASN A 110 3.77 2.03 -3.60
CA ASN A 110 4.44 2.39 -2.34
C ASN A 110 4.81 3.88 -2.32
N LYS A 111 5.40 4.34 -3.41
CA LYS A 111 5.81 5.74 -3.57
C LYS A 111 4.60 6.68 -3.65
N TRP A 112 3.58 6.27 -4.39
CA TRP A 112 2.32 7.02 -4.48
C TRP A 112 1.68 7.24 -3.11
N MET A 113 1.66 6.21 -2.26
CA MET A 113 1.13 6.30 -0.90
C MET A 113 1.87 7.37 -0.09
N CYS A 114 3.20 7.40 -0.18
CA CYS A 114 4.02 8.40 0.50
C CYS A 114 3.79 9.81 -0.05
N GLU A 115 3.74 9.96 -1.36
CA GLU A 115 3.56 11.26 -2.03
C GLU A 115 2.20 11.89 -1.72
N ASN A 116 1.19 11.09 -1.44
CA ASN A 116 -0.17 11.55 -1.15
C ASN A 116 -0.50 11.62 0.34
N GLY A 117 0.48 11.39 1.21
CA GLY A 117 0.30 11.53 2.66
C GLY A 117 -0.37 10.35 3.35
N TYR A 118 -0.57 9.24 2.66
CA TYR A 118 -1.15 8.03 3.25
C TYR A 118 -0.12 7.14 3.93
N ALA A 119 1.16 7.39 3.68
CA ALA A 119 2.27 6.71 4.29
C ALA A 119 3.43 7.68 4.51
N VAL A 120 4.35 7.29 5.36
CA VAL A 120 5.62 7.98 5.60
C VAL A 120 6.74 7.14 4.98
N GLY A 121 7.67 7.78 4.29
CA GLY A 121 8.87 7.10 3.80
C GLY A 121 9.63 6.48 4.98
N TYR A 122 9.97 5.20 4.88
CA TYR A 122 10.62 4.47 5.96
C TYR A 122 11.87 3.76 5.47
N TRP A 123 13.00 4.07 6.10
CA TRP A 123 14.30 3.46 5.79
C TRP A 123 15.08 3.05 7.05
N GLY A 124 14.37 2.95 8.21
CA GLY A 124 14.98 2.64 9.50
C GLY A 124 15.33 3.85 10.35
N GLN A 125 14.84 5.03 10.00
CA GLN A 125 15.06 6.25 10.74
C GLN A 125 14.42 6.21 12.14
N ASN A 126 14.73 7.22 12.94
CA ASN A 126 14.25 7.36 14.31
C ASN A 126 12.72 7.35 14.38
N LYS A 127 12.16 6.63 15.36
CA LYS A 127 10.72 6.52 15.58
C LYS A 127 10.03 7.86 15.82
N ASP A 128 10.70 8.79 16.49
CA ASP A 128 10.15 10.12 16.77
C ASP A 128 10.00 10.93 15.49
N ASP A 129 10.95 10.81 14.56
CA ASP A 129 10.87 11.44 13.24
C ASP A 129 9.71 10.87 12.43
N VAL A 130 9.51 9.55 12.45
CA VAL A 130 8.39 8.87 11.79
C VAL A 130 7.06 9.35 12.36
N LYS A 131 6.94 9.44 13.69
CA LYS A 131 5.73 9.97 14.34
C LYS A 131 5.44 11.42 13.93
N GLY A 132 6.47 12.25 13.86
CA GLY A 132 6.34 13.65 13.45
C GLY A 132 5.79 13.77 12.03
N GLU A 133 6.30 12.98 11.11
CA GLU A 133 5.83 12.93 9.72
C GLU A 133 4.39 12.41 9.62
N HIS A 134 4.01 11.41 10.41
CA HIS A 134 2.63 10.93 10.47
C HIS A 134 1.69 12.04 10.96
N TRP A 135 2.06 12.80 11.96
CA TRP A 135 1.27 13.93 12.44
C TRP A 135 1.07 15.00 11.37
N GLN A 136 2.11 15.34 10.63
CA GLN A 136 2.02 16.28 9.52
C GLN A 136 1.07 15.78 8.44
N ASN A 137 1.17 14.51 8.08
CA ASN A 137 0.27 13.89 7.10
C ASN A 137 -1.19 13.95 7.57
N ARG A 138 -1.45 13.67 8.85
CA ARG A 138 -2.81 13.72 9.41
C ARG A 138 -3.41 15.11 9.34
N GLU A 139 -2.63 16.14 9.63
CA GLU A 139 -3.07 17.52 9.53
C GLU A 139 -3.49 17.86 8.10
N LEU A 140 -2.68 17.49 7.12
CA LEU A 140 -2.98 17.73 5.71
C LEU A 140 -4.22 16.96 5.25
N LEU A 141 -4.35 15.69 5.63
CA LEU A 141 -5.50 14.87 5.28
C LEU A 141 -6.78 15.36 5.96
N ALA A 142 -6.69 15.85 7.20
CA ALA A 142 -7.83 16.42 7.90
C ALA A 142 -8.37 17.67 7.19
N GLU A 143 -7.48 18.50 6.64
CA GLU A 143 -7.87 19.66 5.83
C GLU A 143 -8.59 19.25 4.55
N GLN A 144 -8.31 18.06 4.03
CA GLN A 144 -8.96 17.49 2.84
C GLN A 144 -10.28 16.77 3.15
N GLY A 145 -10.70 16.74 4.42
CA GLY A 145 -11.93 16.05 4.81
C GLY A 145 -11.81 14.54 4.82
N VAL A 146 -10.88 13.99 5.60
CA VAL A 146 -10.59 12.56 5.65
C VAL A 146 -11.80 11.66 5.87
N GLN A 147 -12.79 12.11 6.65
CA GLN A 147 -14.03 11.39 6.90
C GLN A 147 -14.83 11.17 5.62
N GLU A 148 -14.90 12.19 4.77
CA GLU A 148 -15.55 12.13 3.46
C GLU A 148 -14.80 11.18 2.52
N LEU A 149 -13.47 11.21 2.55
CA LEU A 149 -12.64 10.32 1.75
C LEU A 149 -12.88 8.85 2.10
N LEU A 150 -13.10 8.53 3.37
CA LEU A 150 -13.44 7.18 3.81
C LEU A 150 -14.81 6.73 3.30
N GLN A 151 -15.81 7.62 3.34
CA GLN A 151 -17.16 7.32 2.85
C GLN A 151 -17.19 7.10 1.33
N TRP A 152 -16.43 7.89 0.60
CA TRP A 152 -16.36 7.77 -0.87
C TRP A 152 -15.83 6.43 -1.32
N ASP A 153 -14.89 5.88 -0.57
CA ASP A 153 -14.22 4.62 -0.92
C ASP A 153 -15.05 3.37 -0.55
N GLU A 154 -16.13 3.52 0.21
CA GLU A 154 -17.04 2.43 0.57
C GLU A 154 -18.06 2.11 -0.53
N ASP A 155 -18.28 3.03 -1.44
CA ASP A 155 -19.15 2.86 -2.59
C ASP A 155 -18.38 2.27 -3.77
#